data_5169cce7c4a2d4e461b0247815077af3
#
_entry.id   5169cce7c4a2d4e461b0247815077af3
#
_cell.length_a   1.000
_cell.length_b   1.000
_cell.length_c   1.000
_cell.angle_alpha   90.00
_cell.angle_beta   90.00
_cell.angle_gamma   90.00
#
_symmetry.space_group_name_H-M   'P 1'
#
loop_
_entity.id
_entity.type
_entity.pdbx_description
1 polymer ?
#
loop_
_entity_poly.entity_id
_entity_poly.type
_entity_poly.pdbx_seq_one_letter_code
_entity_poly.pdbx_strand_id
1 'polypeptide(L)'
;MTNPVRTCAGCGRKAPQAELVRFTAPDGTLAADRGSRTPGRGVYTCPRAECLERAAARGGLARTLRRPVRVPDGLKTYFGEE
;
A
#
# COMPACT_ATOMS: atom_id res chain seq x y z
N MET A 1 18.34 -15.96 -1.20
CA MET A 1 17.65 -14.67 -1.19
C MET A 1 16.41 -14.77 -0.37
N THR A 2 16.22 -13.85 0.51
CA THR A 2 15.03 -13.84 1.32
C THR A 2 14.17 -12.64 0.97
N ASN A 3 12.86 -12.87 0.92
CA ASN A 3 11.93 -11.78 0.79
C ASN A 3 11.62 -11.26 2.18
N PRO A 4 11.79 -9.97 2.41
CA PRO A 4 11.38 -9.41 3.70
C PRO A 4 9.90 -9.65 3.93
N VAL A 5 9.55 -9.89 5.18
CA VAL A 5 8.15 -10.04 5.55
C VAL A 5 7.58 -8.67 5.86
N ARG A 6 6.42 -8.37 5.29
CA ARG A 6 5.74 -7.09 5.52
C ARG A 6 4.34 -7.37 6.02
N THR A 7 3.70 -6.34 6.52
CA THR A 7 2.35 -6.45 7.07
C THR A 7 1.39 -5.64 6.22
N CYS A 8 0.26 -6.26 5.87
CA CYS A 8 -0.79 -5.57 5.15
C CYS A 8 -1.41 -4.52 6.05
N ALA A 9 -1.43 -3.27 5.59
CA ALA A 9 -1.98 -2.18 6.38
C ALA A 9 -3.49 -2.28 6.54
N GLY A 10 -4.14 -3.06 5.68
CA GLY A 10 -5.58 -3.21 5.76
C GLY A 10 -6.03 -4.33 6.69
N CYS A 11 -5.55 -5.54 6.45
CA CYS A 11 -6.03 -6.70 7.21
C CYS A 11 -5.04 -7.18 8.27
N GLY A 12 -3.83 -6.68 8.27
CA GLY A 12 -2.84 -7.07 9.27
C GLY A 12 -2.11 -8.37 8.95
N ARG A 13 -2.37 -8.97 7.80
CA ARG A 13 -1.70 -10.20 7.41
C ARG A 13 -0.22 -9.94 7.18
N LYS A 14 0.62 -10.87 7.62
CA LYS A 14 2.04 -10.81 7.33
C LYS A 14 2.34 -11.74 6.18
N ALA A 15 3.12 -11.27 5.24
CA ALA A 15 3.45 -12.04 4.06
C ALA A 15 4.75 -11.56 3.45
N PRO A 16 5.38 -12.39 2.61
CA PRO A 16 6.57 -11.93 1.90
C PRO A 16 6.22 -10.71 1.04
N GLN A 17 7.17 -9.81 0.96
CA GLN A 17 6.97 -8.56 0.22
C GLN A 17 6.48 -8.81 -1.20
N ALA A 18 6.96 -9.88 -1.83
CA ALA A 18 6.59 -10.19 -3.20
C ALA A 18 5.10 -10.50 -3.36
N GLU A 19 4.43 -10.86 -2.27
CA GLU A 19 3.00 -11.16 -2.32
C GLU A 19 2.13 -9.95 -2.00
N LEU A 20 2.74 -8.82 -1.74
CA LEU A 20 2.02 -7.62 -1.37
C LEU A 20 2.27 -6.52 -2.39
N VAL A 21 1.42 -5.52 -2.36
CA VAL A 21 1.60 -4.36 -3.23
C VAL A 21 2.15 -3.22 -2.39
N ARG A 22 3.20 -2.57 -2.88
CA ARG A 22 3.79 -1.44 -2.19
C ARG A 22 3.20 -0.15 -2.74
N PHE A 23 2.85 0.74 -1.84
CA PHE A 23 2.35 2.07 -2.20
C PHE A 23 3.24 3.12 -1.59
N THR A 24 3.39 4.22 -2.29
CA THR A 24 4.13 5.37 -1.81
C THR A 24 3.33 6.62 -2.08
N ALA A 25 3.72 7.71 -1.45
CA ALA A 25 3.05 8.99 -1.64
C ALA A 25 4.08 10.10 -1.60
N PRO A 26 4.95 10.18 -2.60
CA PRO A 26 6.04 11.15 -2.57
C PRO A 26 5.56 12.59 -2.53
N ASP A 27 4.39 12.87 -3.09
CA ASP A 27 3.83 14.20 -3.09
C ASP A 27 2.51 14.27 -2.33
N GLY A 28 2.25 13.27 -1.49
CA GLY A 28 1.01 13.23 -0.73
C GLY A 28 -0.12 12.49 -1.41
N THR A 29 0.06 12.10 -2.66
CA THR A 29 -0.94 11.32 -3.39
C THR A 29 -0.44 9.89 -3.49
N LEU A 30 -1.28 8.95 -3.04
CA LEU A 30 -0.89 7.54 -3.03
C LEU A 30 -0.79 6.98 -4.44
N ALA A 31 0.25 6.20 -4.67
CA ALA A 31 0.45 5.54 -5.96
C ALA A 31 1.10 4.19 -5.74
N ALA A 32 0.75 3.23 -6.58
CA ALA A 32 1.38 1.92 -6.52
C ALA A 32 2.81 2.04 -7.02
N ASP A 33 3.72 1.37 -6.32
CA ASP A 33 5.14 1.45 -6.64
C ASP A 33 5.63 0.06 -7.02
N ARG A 34 5.42 -0.28 -8.27
CA ARG A 34 5.88 -1.58 -8.77
C ARG A 34 7.39 -1.63 -8.79
N GLY A 35 7.94 -2.73 -8.30
CA GLY A 35 9.37 -2.91 -8.29
C GLY A 35 10.07 -2.15 -7.18
N SER A 36 9.32 -1.49 -6.34
CA SER A 36 9.87 -0.79 -5.17
C SER A 36 10.98 0.19 -5.55
N ARG A 37 10.74 0.97 -6.59
CA ARG A 37 11.76 1.87 -7.11
C ARG A 37 11.78 3.23 -6.44
N THR A 38 10.64 3.64 -5.89
CA THR A 38 10.58 4.94 -5.23
C THR A 38 11.31 4.87 -3.90
N PRO A 39 12.29 5.74 -3.67
CA PRO A 39 12.99 5.73 -2.40
C PRO A 39 12.08 6.24 -1.28
N GLY A 40 12.44 5.88 -0.05
CA GLY A 40 11.72 6.34 1.12
C GLY A 40 10.75 5.30 1.62
N ARG A 41 9.79 5.76 2.44
CA ARG A 41 8.86 4.86 3.07
C ARG A 41 7.81 4.37 2.11
N GLY A 42 7.40 3.13 2.33
CA GLY A 42 6.31 2.55 1.59
C GLY A 42 5.34 1.88 2.54
N VAL A 43 4.13 1.66 2.06
CA VAL A 43 3.12 0.93 2.82
C VAL A 43 2.67 -0.23 1.95
N TYR A 44 2.38 -1.36 2.60
CA TYR A 44 2.06 -2.59 1.89
C TYR A 44 0.64 -3.03 2.17
N THR A 45 -0.02 -3.58 1.17
CA THR A 45 -1.34 -4.18 1.34
C THR A 45 -1.41 -5.45 0.50
N CYS A 46 -2.38 -6.31 0.82
CA CYS A 46 -2.70 -7.41 -0.06
C CYS A 46 -3.15 -6.84 -1.41
N PRO A 47 -3.02 -7.62 -2.48
CA PRO A 47 -3.44 -7.13 -3.80
C PRO A 47 -4.97 -7.16 -3.94
N ARG A 48 -5.64 -6.42 -3.06
CA ARG A 48 -7.10 -6.33 -3.03
C ARG A 48 -7.52 -4.91 -2.73
N ALA A 49 -8.49 -4.42 -3.48
CA ALA A 49 -9.01 -3.08 -3.23
C ALA A 49 -9.56 -2.97 -1.81
N GLU A 50 -10.15 -4.05 -1.31
CA GLU A 50 -10.71 -4.07 0.02
C GLU A 50 -9.66 -3.75 1.09
N CYS A 51 -8.47 -4.31 0.97
CA CYS A 51 -7.41 -4.03 1.94
C CYS A 51 -6.95 -2.59 1.84
N LEU A 52 -6.87 -2.06 0.64
CA LEU A 52 -6.49 -0.66 0.47
C LEU A 52 -7.53 0.25 1.11
N GLU A 53 -8.81 -0.05 0.92
CA GLU A 53 -9.88 0.74 1.52
C GLU A 53 -9.83 0.70 3.03
N ARG A 54 -9.57 -0.48 3.59
CA ARG A 54 -9.46 -0.60 5.05
C ARG A 54 -8.28 0.18 5.58
N ALA A 55 -7.16 0.12 4.88
CA ALA A 55 -5.98 0.86 5.32
C ALA A 55 -6.26 2.35 5.32
N ALA A 56 -6.94 2.84 4.27
CA ALA A 56 -7.28 4.26 4.19
C ALA A 56 -8.24 4.66 5.30
N ALA A 57 -9.26 3.83 5.55
CA ALA A 57 -10.28 4.15 6.54
C ALA A 57 -9.71 4.18 7.95
N ARG A 58 -8.70 3.36 8.21
CA ARG A 58 -8.11 3.27 9.55
C ARG A 58 -6.97 4.24 9.76
N GLY A 59 -6.66 5.03 8.75
CA GLY A 59 -5.54 5.96 8.85
C GLY A 59 -4.18 5.29 8.76
N GLY A 60 -4.15 4.01 8.37
CA GLY A 60 -2.89 3.27 8.31
C GLY A 60 -1.93 3.80 7.27
N LEU A 61 -2.46 4.34 6.19
CA LEU A 61 -1.60 4.87 5.13
C LEU A 61 -0.86 6.11 5.62
N ALA A 62 -1.61 7.05 6.17
CA ALA A 62 -1.00 8.30 6.65
C ALA A 62 -0.05 8.03 7.79
N ARG A 63 -0.41 7.10 8.68
CA ARG A 63 0.43 6.79 9.83
C ARG A 63 1.76 6.18 9.39
N THR A 64 1.69 5.23 8.47
CA THR A 64 2.89 4.56 8.01
C THR A 64 3.80 5.49 7.22
N LEU A 65 3.21 6.33 6.39
CA LEU A 65 3.96 7.25 5.55
C LEU A 65 4.30 8.54 6.26
N ARG A 66 3.72 8.75 7.44
CA ARG A 66 4.00 9.90 8.31
C ARG A 66 3.67 11.23 7.65
N ARG A 67 2.59 11.25 6.89
CA ARG A 67 2.10 12.46 6.26
C ARG A 67 0.66 12.24 5.83
N PRO A 68 -0.11 13.32 5.64
CA PRO A 68 -1.45 13.17 5.09
C PRO A 68 -1.35 12.55 3.71
N VAL A 69 -2.24 11.61 3.41
CA VAL A 69 -2.19 10.87 2.17
C VAL A 69 -3.56 10.91 1.52
N ARG A 70 -3.57 11.24 0.23
CA ARG A 70 -4.77 11.22 -0.57
C ARG A 70 -4.78 9.95 -1.40
N VAL A 71 -5.91 9.25 -1.42
CA VAL A 71 -6.06 8.03 -2.20
C VAL A 71 -6.89 8.34 -3.44
N PRO A 72 -6.30 8.31 -4.64
CA PRO A 72 -7.06 8.56 -5.86
C PRO A 72 -8.11 7.48 -6.09
N ASP A 73 -9.26 7.87 -6.61
CA ASP A 73 -10.33 6.90 -6.87
C ASP A 73 -9.88 5.80 -7.81
N GLY A 74 -9.11 6.15 -8.82
CA GLY A 74 -8.67 5.15 -9.80
C GLY A 74 -7.73 4.11 -9.25
N LEU A 75 -7.20 4.34 -8.07
CA LEU A 75 -6.24 3.40 -7.51
C LEU A 75 -6.88 2.06 -7.16
N LYS A 76 -8.18 2.08 -6.85
CA LYS A 76 -8.87 0.84 -6.52
C LYS A 76 -8.95 -0.10 -7.71
N THR A 77 -9.02 0.44 -8.91
CA THR A 77 -9.09 -0.40 -10.10
C THR A 77 -7.74 -0.97 -10.48
N TYR A 78 -6.68 -0.51 -9.83
CA TYR A 78 -5.34 -1.05 -10.06
C TYR A 78 -5.31 -2.57 -9.88
N PHE A 79 -6.16 -3.09 -9.00
CA PHE A 79 -6.15 -4.52 -8.71
C PHE A 79 -6.99 -5.33 -9.69
N GLY A 80 -7.49 -4.71 -10.74
CA GLY A 80 -8.29 -5.43 -11.71
C GLY A 80 -9.62 -5.87 -11.16
N GLU A 81 -10.16 -5.12 -10.24
CA GLU A 81 -11.43 -5.45 -9.65
C GLU A 81 -12.53 -5.34 -10.65
N GLU A 82 -13.41 -6.27 -10.60
CA GLU A 82 -14.58 -6.29 -11.48
C GLU A 82 -15.82 -6.30 -10.67
#